data_3c17db1db990b1e53bfb66ddd324c044
#
_entry.id   3c17db1db990b1e53bfb66ddd324c044
#
_cell.length_a   1.000
_cell.length_b   1.000
_cell.length_c   1.000
_cell.angle_alpha   90.00
_cell.angle_beta   90.00
_cell.angle_gamma   90.00
#
_symmetry.space_group_name_H-M   'P 1'
#
loop_
_entity.id
_entity.type
_entity.pdbx_description
1 polymer ?
#
loop_
_entity_poly.entity_id
_entity_poly.type
_entity_poly.pdbx_seq_one_letter_code
_entity_poly.pdbx_strand_id
1 'polypeptide(L)'
;MDLPAEALDWLAVWRDVRGLVLAGDLGLPRRLTAAGHTLFALTDDLTLAGRLGSLEKVTPLVARPEAIPADPCQFEVAFAHQNLHRFDLTQALPQLARVLRPGGCLSASYLVRDDTVPWVRRLSALLRRYDPMAMRGDYGHASLEVLAASKYFSDVEERAFRVWQRIGRDDLLSLVTSQPLAANLAPEQLGQLLGQVGELYDGAVRPGESLRLPFQLLGVRAWVDHAELTAPVQPPDSALSIPL
;
A
#
# COMPACT_ATOMS: atom_id res chain seq x y z
N MET A 1 9.14 6.40 -5.59
CA MET A 1 9.48 5.15 -6.30
C MET A 1 8.57 4.96 -7.50
N ASP A 2 9.10 4.48 -8.64
CA ASP A 2 8.29 4.31 -9.86
C ASP A 2 7.73 2.89 -9.95
N LEU A 3 6.39 2.79 -9.92
CA LEU A 3 5.71 1.54 -10.18
C LEU A 3 5.69 1.27 -11.70
N PRO A 4 5.95 0.04 -12.15
CA PRO A 4 5.83 -0.31 -13.56
C PRO A 4 4.41 -0.04 -14.10
N ALA A 5 4.31 0.41 -15.36
CA ALA A 5 3.00 0.64 -15.99
C ALA A 5 2.13 -0.63 -15.97
N GLU A 6 2.73 -1.79 -16.26
CA GLU A 6 2.05 -3.09 -16.18
C GLU A 6 1.44 -3.36 -14.80
N ALA A 7 2.13 -2.95 -13.72
CA ALA A 7 1.62 -3.11 -12.37
C ALA A 7 0.46 -2.17 -12.09
N LEU A 8 0.54 -0.91 -12.55
CA LEU A 8 -0.56 0.05 -12.42
C LEU A 8 -1.80 -0.40 -13.20
N ASP A 9 -1.62 -0.84 -14.44
CA ASP A 9 -2.70 -1.36 -15.28
C ASP A 9 -3.36 -2.60 -14.63
N TRP A 10 -2.54 -3.48 -14.07
CA TRP A 10 -3.07 -4.64 -13.35
C TRP A 10 -3.81 -4.21 -12.10
N LEU A 11 -3.29 -3.31 -11.27
CA LEU A 11 -3.96 -2.82 -10.05
C LEU A 11 -5.26 -2.07 -10.38
N ALA A 12 -5.32 -1.33 -11.49
CA ALA A 12 -6.50 -0.57 -11.88
C ALA A 12 -7.65 -1.42 -12.42
N VAL A 13 -7.38 -2.66 -12.86
CA VAL A 13 -8.35 -3.62 -13.42
C VAL A 13 -8.91 -3.18 -14.77
N TRP A 14 -9.47 -1.96 -14.84
CA TRP A 14 -10.10 -1.37 -16.03
C TRP A 14 -9.48 -0.03 -16.41
N ARG A 15 -9.81 0.47 -17.59
CA ARG A 15 -9.47 1.83 -18.03
C ARG A 15 -10.53 2.83 -17.51
N ASP A 16 -10.13 4.09 -17.34
CA ASP A 16 -11.00 5.20 -16.95
C ASP A 16 -11.79 4.95 -15.66
N VAL A 17 -11.14 4.31 -14.69
CA VAL A 17 -11.75 3.92 -13.41
C VAL A 17 -12.11 5.15 -12.58
N ARG A 18 -13.31 5.12 -11.99
CA ARG A 18 -13.67 5.95 -10.83
C ARG A 18 -13.27 5.20 -9.57
N GLY A 19 -12.12 5.57 -9.00
CA GLY A 19 -11.51 4.85 -7.89
C GLY A 19 -11.52 5.60 -6.56
N LEU A 20 -11.47 4.85 -5.46
CA LEU A 20 -11.18 5.33 -4.12
C LEU A 20 -9.74 4.96 -3.76
N VAL A 21 -8.88 5.93 -3.43
CA VAL A 21 -7.51 5.67 -2.98
C VAL A 21 -7.42 5.92 -1.48
N LEU A 22 -6.98 4.94 -0.70
CA LEU A 22 -6.53 5.16 0.67
C LEU A 22 -5.16 5.84 0.60
N ALA A 23 -5.15 7.17 0.70
CA ALA A 23 -3.96 7.95 0.38
C ALA A 23 -3.04 8.11 1.59
N GLY A 24 -1.83 7.56 1.51
CA GLY A 24 -0.74 7.81 2.45
C GLY A 24 0.24 8.88 1.94
N ASP A 25 0.24 9.13 0.63
CA ASP A 25 1.07 10.13 -0.05
C ASP A 25 0.44 10.55 -1.40
N LEU A 26 1.16 11.34 -2.18
CA LEU A 26 0.75 11.77 -3.53
C LEU A 26 1.16 10.79 -4.64
N GLY A 27 1.96 9.78 -4.33
CA GLY A 27 2.62 8.94 -5.34
C GLY A 27 1.63 8.14 -6.18
N LEU A 28 0.82 7.30 -5.54
CA LEU A 28 -0.16 6.49 -6.25
C LEU A 28 -1.27 7.34 -6.91
N PRO A 29 -1.89 8.36 -6.23
CA PRO A 29 -2.88 9.22 -6.87
C PRO A 29 -2.37 9.88 -8.16
N ARG A 30 -1.17 10.46 -8.16
CA ARG A 30 -0.57 11.10 -9.35
C ARG A 30 -0.43 10.14 -10.53
N ARG A 31 -0.03 8.89 -10.27
CA ARG A 31 0.18 7.90 -11.32
C ARG A 31 -1.13 7.42 -11.92
N LEU A 32 -2.12 7.15 -11.07
CA LEU A 32 -3.43 6.72 -11.51
C LEU A 32 -4.13 7.82 -12.32
N THR A 33 -4.05 9.10 -11.91
CA THR A 33 -4.61 10.19 -12.69
C THR A 33 -3.86 10.43 -13.99
N ALA A 34 -2.54 10.30 -14.02
CA ALA A 34 -1.74 10.33 -15.24
C ALA A 34 -2.08 9.19 -16.22
N ALA A 35 -2.54 8.05 -15.71
CA ALA A 35 -3.08 6.94 -16.49
C ALA A 35 -4.54 7.16 -16.96
N GLY A 36 -5.17 8.28 -16.59
CA GLY A 36 -6.51 8.65 -17.04
C GLY A 36 -7.62 8.49 -16.01
N HIS A 37 -7.36 7.84 -14.87
CA HIS A 37 -8.37 7.54 -13.85
C HIS A 37 -8.86 8.79 -13.11
N THR A 38 -10.11 8.75 -12.62
CA THR A 38 -10.70 9.77 -11.74
C THR A 38 -10.77 9.21 -10.32
N LEU A 39 -10.26 9.97 -9.35
CA LEU A 39 -10.03 9.44 -8.01
C LEU A 39 -10.73 10.26 -6.93
N PHE A 40 -11.18 9.56 -5.92
CA PHE A 40 -11.44 10.08 -4.59
C PHE A 40 -10.31 9.60 -3.68
N ALA A 41 -9.65 10.54 -2.99
CA ALA A 41 -8.49 10.23 -2.17
C ALA A 41 -8.82 10.42 -0.69
N LEU A 42 -8.95 9.29 0.02
CA LEU A 42 -9.29 9.25 1.43
C LEU A 42 -8.03 9.36 2.29
N THR A 43 -8.02 10.31 3.21
CA THR A 43 -6.94 10.50 4.19
C THR A 43 -7.47 11.22 5.43
N ASP A 44 -6.90 10.96 6.60
CA ASP A 44 -7.17 11.70 7.84
C ASP A 44 -6.19 12.87 8.06
N ASP A 45 -5.20 13.04 7.18
CA ASP A 45 -4.23 14.15 7.19
C ASP A 45 -4.75 15.34 6.35
N LEU A 46 -5.10 16.43 7.03
CA LEU A 46 -5.58 17.66 6.39
C LEU A 46 -4.56 18.31 5.45
N THR A 47 -3.27 18.21 5.79
CA THR A 47 -2.19 18.75 4.96
C THR A 47 -2.08 17.96 3.67
N LEU A 48 -2.13 16.64 3.76
CA LEU A 48 -2.14 15.77 2.60
C LEU A 48 -3.41 15.96 1.76
N ALA A 49 -4.58 16.12 2.38
CA ALA A 49 -5.84 16.39 1.68
C ALA A 49 -5.77 17.67 0.84
N GLY A 50 -5.21 18.76 1.39
CA GLY A 50 -4.99 20.00 0.64
C GLY A 50 -4.07 19.81 -0.58
N ARG A 51 -3.01 19.03 -0.44
CA ARG A 51 -2.11 18.70 -1.55
C ARG A 51 -2.74 17.78 -2.59
N LEU A 52 -3.57 16.83 -2.17
CA LEU A 52 -4.33 15.95 -3.05
C LEU A 52 -5.35 16.74 -3.88
N GLY A 53 -6.03 17.73 -3.26
CA GLY A 53 -6.99 18.59 -3.94
C GLY A 53 -6.38 19.50 -5.03
N SER A 54 -5.06 19.68 -5.05
CA SER A 54 -4.35 20.38 -6.13
C SER A 54 -4.06 19.50 -7.36
N LEU A 55 -4.31 18.20 -7.28
CA LEU A 55 -4.14 17.28 -8.40
C LEU A 55 -5.40 17.26 -9.27
N GLU A 56 -5.20 17.29 -10.59
CA GLU A 56 -6.29 17.13 -11.54
C GLU A 56 -6.94 15.74 -11.37
N LYS A 57 -8.27 15.67 -11.49
CA LYS A 57 -9.08 14.43 -11.34
C LYS A 57 -8.98 13.77 -9.97
N VAL A 58 -8.59 14.49 -8.92
CA VAL A 58 -8.58 14.00 -7.54
C VAL A 58 -9.53 14.82 -6.68
N THR A 59 -10.47 14.15 -6.03
CA THR A 59 -11.34 14.73 -5.00
C THR A 59 -10.91 14.21 -3.63
N PRO A 60 -10.35 15.05 -2.73
CA PRO A 60 -9.97 14.60 -1.41
C PRO A 60 -11.20 14.35 -0.52
N LEU A 61 -11.14 13.29 0.27
CA LEU A 61 -12.08 12.98 1.34
C LEU A 61 -11.32 12.91 2.66
N VAL A 62 -11.73 13.72 3.62
CA VAL A 62 -11.08 13.74 4.95
C VAL A 62 -11.84 12.82 5.88
N ALA A 63 -11.36 11.59 5.99
CA ALA A 63 -11.90 10.55 6.85
C ALA A 63 -10.94 9.37 6.94
N ARG A 64 -11.29 8.40 7.80
CA ARG A 64 -10.61 7.11 7.89
C ARG A 64 -11.39 6.03 7.16
N PRO A 65 -10.73 4.93 6.72
CA PRO A 65 -11.39 3.83 6.02
C PRO A 65 -12.46 3.11 6.86
N GLU A 66 -12.43 3.24 8.17
CA GLU A 66 -13.43 2.70 9.10
C GLU A 66 -14.77 3.45 9.02
N ALA A 67 -14.80 4.67 8.43
CA ALA A 67 -16.00 5.50 8.28
C ALA A 67 -15.93 6.34 6.99
N ILE A 68 -16.12 5.68 5.84
CA ILE A 68 -16.00 6.33 4.52
C ILE A 68 -17.22 7.19 4.21
N PRO A 69 -17.06 8.53 4.02
CA PRO A 69 -18.18 9.46 3.74
C PRO A 69 -18.52 9.44 2.24
N ALA A 70 -18.96 8.29 1.75
CA ALA A 70 -19.39 8.09 0.38
C ALA A 70 -20.62 7.21 0.31
N ASP A 71 -21.43 7.37 -0.74
CA ASP A 71 -22.60 6.55 -0.98
C ASP A 71 -22.22 5.10 -1.30
N PRO A 72 -23.11 4.13 -1.06
CA PRO A 72 -22.91 2.76 -1.48
C PRO A 72 -22.71 2.63 -3.00
N CYS A 73 -21.91 1.66 -3.42
CA CYS A 73 -21.69 1.30 -4.83
C CYS A 73 -21.14 2.43 -5.71
N GLN A 74 -20.36 3.34 -5.13
CA GLN A 74 -19.89 4.55 -5.81
C GLN A 74 -18.61 4.33 -6.63
N PHE A 75 -17.78 3.35 -6.27
CA PHE A 75 -16.45 3.15 -6.84
C PHE A 75 -16.33 1.80 -7.54
N GLU A 76 -15.49 1.77 -8.55
CA GLU A 76 -15.14 0.56 -9.30
C GLU A 76 -14.01 -0.18 -8.63
N VAL A 77 -12.98 0.57 -8.21
CA VAL A 77 -11.81 0.02 -7.52
C VAL A 77 -11.48 0.87 -6.30
N ALA A 78 -11.20 0.20 -5.18
CA ALA A 78 -10.54 0.81 -4.04
C ALA A 78 -9.06 0.42 -4.05
N PHE A 79 -8.16 1.39 -3.84
CA PHE A 79 -6.72 1.19 -3.87
C PHE A 79 -6.12 1.37 -2.48
N ALA A 80 -5.36 0.38 -2.01
CA ALA A 80 -4.58 0.44 -0.78
C ALA A 80 -3.11 0.11 -1.08
N HIS A 81 -2.24 1.12 -1.10
CA HIS A 81 -0.82 0.92 -1.38
C HIS A 81 0.01 1.15 -0.12
N GLN A 82 0.69 0.13 0.36
CA GLN A 82 1.59 0.18 1.52
C GLN A 82 0.93 0.63 2.84
N ASN A 83 -0.38 0.56 2.97
CA ASN A 83 -1.06 1.16 4.12
C ASN A 83 -2.25 0.36 4.70
N LEU A 84 -2.66 -0.73 4.07
CA LEU A 84 -3.82 -1.52 4.55
C LEU A 84 -3.63 -1.99 6.01
N HIS A 85 -2.40 -2.32 6.41
CA HIS A 85 -2.04 -2.73 7.77
C HIS A 85 -2.18 -1.64 8.84
N ARG A 86 -2.42 -0.37 8.43
CA ARG A 86 -2.54 0.78 9.34
C ARG A 86 -3.97 0.99 9.85
N PHE A 87 -4.92 0.23 9.33
CA PHE A 87 -6.36 0.39 9.59
C PHE A 87 -6.91 -0.79 10.38
N ASP A 88 -8.00 -0.54 11.09
CA ASP A 88 -8.80 -1.63 11.67
C ASP A 88 -9.59 -2.32 10.56
N LEU A 89 -9.07 -3.44 10.07
CA LEU A 89 -9.66 -4.17 8.95
C LEU A 89 -11.03 -4.74 9.27
N THR A 90 -11.38 -4.96 10.55
CA THR A 90 -12.70 -5.43 10.94
C THR A 90 -13.79 -4.40 10.64
N GLN A 91 -13.43 -3.12 10.65
CA GLN A 91 -14.31 -2.00 10.34
C GLN A 91 -14.09 -1.47 8.92
N ALA A 92 -12.86 -1.43 8.45
CA ALA A 92 -12.53 -0.87 7.13
C ALA A 92 -13.02 -1.76 5.97
N LEU A 93 -12.89 -3.09 6.05
CA LEU A 93 -13.29 -3.97 4.95
C LEU A 93 -14.80 -3.91 4.64
N PRO A 94 -15.73 -3.95 5.61
CA PRO A 94 -17.15 -3.75 5.30
C PRO A 94 -17.46 -2.36 4.72
N GLN A 95 -16.75 -1.30 5.12
CA GLN A 95 -16.92 0.04 4.53
C GLN A 95 -16.41 0.08 3.08
N LEU A 96 -15.24 -0.51 2.81
CA LEU A 96 -14.72 -0.64 1.46
C LEU A 96 -15.65 -1.46 0.56
N ALA A 97 -16.16 -2.58 1.05
CA ALA A 97 -17.13 -3.39 0.33
C ALA A 97 -18.42 -2.60 0.04
N ARG A 98 -18.94 -1.83 1.00
CA ARG A 98 -20.16 -1.02 0.84
C ARG A 98 -20.02 0.03 -0.28
N VAL A 99 -18.87 0.69 -0.38
CA VAL A 99 -18.69 1.77 -1.36
C VAL A 99 -18.26 1.28 -2.74
N LEU A 100 -17.84 0.03 -2.87
CA LEU A 100 -17.55 -0.61 -4.14
C LEU A 100 -18.85 -1.04 -4.83
N ARG A 101 -18.94 -0.87 -6.16
CA ARG A 101 -20.08 -1.37 -6.94
C ARG A 101 -20.07 -2.90 -7.01
N PRO A 102 -21.20 -3.55 -7.34
CA PRO A 102 -21.20 -4.98 -7.65
C PRO A 102 -20.15 -5.32 -8.73
N GLY A 103 -19.33 -6.34 -8.45
CA GLY A 103 -18.19 -6.68 -9.28
C GLY A 103 -17.00 -5.72 -9.16
N GLY A 104 -17.04 -4.76 -8.24
CA GLY A 104 -15.90 -3.90 -7.90
C GLY A 104 -14.80 -4.65 -7.14
N CYS A 105 -13.64 -4.03 -7.02
CA CYS A 105 -12.43 -4.68 -6.53
C CYS A 105 -11.70 -3.82 -5.49
N LEU A 106 -11.22 -4.44 -4.43
CA LEU A 106 -10.17 -3.87 -3.58
C LEU A 106 -8.81 -4.32 -4.11
N SER A 107 -8.02 -3.37 -4.55
CA SER A 107 -6.66 -3.57 -5.07
C SER A 107 -5.65 -3.13 -4.03
N ALA A 108 -5.03 -4.08 -3.34
CA ALA A 108 -4.01 -3.83 -2.33
C ALA A 108 -2.62 -4.13 -2.89
N SER A 109 -1.60 -3.39 -2.43
CA SER A 109 -0.23 -3.65 -2.86
C SER A 109 0.82 -3.25 -1.83
N TYR A 110 1.90 -4.04 -1.81
CA TYR A 110 3.07 -3.81 -0.96
C TYR A 110 4.35 -3.96 -1.74
N LEU A 111 5.30 -3.07 -1.46
CA LEU A 111 6.67 -3.20 -1.96
C LEU A 111 7.49 -3.97 -0.93
N VAL A 112 7.92 -5.14 -1.32
CA VAL A 112 8.81 -5.99 -0.53
C VAL A 112 10.19 -5.97 -1.17
N ARG A 113 11.23 -5.74 -0.37
CA ARG A 113 12.59 -5.78 -0.87
C ARG A 113 12.98 -7.21 -1.24
N ASP A 114 13.64 -7.37 -2.39
CA ASP A 114 14.14 -8.66 -2.84
C ASP A 114 15.55 -8.92 -2.28
N ASP A 115 15.63 -9.65 -1.18
CA ASP A 115 16.90 -10.02 -0.53
C ASP A 115 17.64 -11.18 -1.26
N THR A 116 17.14 -11.67 -2.40
CA THR A 116 17.84 -12.69 -3.19
C THR A 116 19.09 -12.13 -3.87
N VAL A 117 19.16 -10.81 -4.10
CA VAL A 117 20.30 -10.14 -4.71
C VAL A 117 21.47 -10.08 -3.73
N PRO A 118 22.69 -10.52 -4.13
CA PRO A 118 23.80 -10.72 -3.21
C PRO A 118 24.21 -9.49 -2.38
N TRP A 119 24.26 -8.30 -2.97
CA TRP A 119 24.65 -7.08 -2.24
C TRP A 119 23.56 -6.64 -1.24
N VAL A 120 22.27 -6.82 -1.58
CA VAL A 120 21.14 -6.53 -0.67
C VAL A 120 21.17 -7.46 0.53
N ARG A 121 21.47 -8.75 0.30
CA ARG A 121 21.63 -9.74 1.38
C ARG A 121 22.78 -9.37 2.32
N ARG A 122 23.92 -8.89 1.76
CA ARG A 122 25.05 -8.41 2.55
C ARG A 122 24.67 -7.16 3.37
N LEU A 123 23.96 -6.21 2.78
CA LEU A 123 23.44 -5.03 3.47
C LEU A 123 22.51 -5.43 4.61
N SER A 124 21.54 -6.30 4.35
CA SER A 124 20.61 -6.79 5.39
C SER A 124 21.35 -7.51 6.53
N ALA A 125 22.34 -8.33 6.20
CA ALA A 125 23.17 -9.02 7.20
C ALA A 125 24.01 -8.04 8.03
N LEU A 126 24.51 -6.98 7.42
CA LEU A 126 25.27 -5.94 8.09
C LEU A 126 24.40 -5.17 9.08
N LEU A 127 23.22 -4.71 8.65
CA LEU A 127 22.30 -3.94 9.51
C LEU A 127 21.74 -4.78 10.67
N ARG A 128 21.48 -6.07 10.45
CA ARG A 128 21.02 -7.01 11.49
C ARG A 128 22.03 -7.28 12.61
N ARG A 129 23.30 -6.96 12.43
CA ARG A 129 24.30 -7.00 13.52
C ARG A 129 24.03 -5.93 14.59
N TYR A 130 23.42 -4.82 14.19
CA TYR A 130 23.10 -3.70 15.06
C TYR A 130 21.64 -3.74 15.55
N ASP A 131 20.72 -4.23 14.71
CA ASP A 131 19.32 -4.42 15.04
C ASP A 131 18.80 -5.68 14.33
N PRO A 132 18.50 -6.78 15.06
CA PRO A 132 17.97 -8.01 14.47
C PRO A 132 16.66 -7.82 13.68
N MET A 133 15.93 -6.72 13.94
CA MET A 133 14.70 -6.36 13.24
C MET A 133 14.95 -5.49 12.01
N ALA A 134 16.19 -5.00 11.83
CA ALA A 134 16.52 -4.15 10.69
C ALA A 134 16.20 -4.86 9.37
N MET A 135 15.62 -4.09 8.45
CA MET A 135 15.33 -4.56 7.11
C MET A 135 14.37 -5.78 7.05
N ARG A 136 13.55 -6.03 8.05
CA ARG A 136 12.44 -7.00 7.91
C ARG A 136 11.45 -6.48 6.86
N GLY A 137 11.22 -7.31 5.82
CA GLY A 137 10.33 -6.99 4.70
C GLY A 137 8.88 -7.46 4.89
N ASP A 138 8.47 -7.72 6.12
CA ASP A 138 7.21 -8.40 6.43
C ASP A 138 6.02 -7.45 6.64
N TYR A 139 6.16 -6.20 6.18
CA TYR A 139 5.10 -5.20 6.34
C TYR A 139 3.93 -5.50 5.41
N GLY A 140 2.78 -5.81 6.00
CA GLY A 140 1.52 -5.92 5.28
C GLY A 140 1.05 -7.34 4.93
N HIS A 141 1.89 -8.38 5.09
CA HIS A 141 1.48 -9.76 4.77
C HIS A 141 0.25 -10.19 5.58
N ALA A 142 0.27 -9.97 6.90
CA ALA A 142 -0.86 -10.26 7.76
C ALA A 142 -2.17 -9.53 7.33
N SER A 143 -2.07 -8.31 6.80
CA SER A 143 -3.27 -7.59 6.30
C SER A 143 -3.79 -8.15 4.99
N LEU A 144 -2.93 -8.73 4.14
CA LEU A 144 -3.36 -9.44 2.93
C LEU A 144 -4.02 -10.77 3.29
N GLU A 145 -3.53 -11.49 4.30
CA GLU A 145 -4.17 -12.71 4.81
C GLU A 145 -5.57 -12.39 5.38
N VAL A 146 -5.71 -11.31 6.15
CA VAL A 146 -7.02 -10.86 6.66
C VAL A 146 -7.96 -10.49 5.51
N LEU A 147 -7.46 -9.83 4.46
CA LEU A 147 -8.25 -9.53 3.27
C LEU A 147 -8.70 -10.81 2.57
N ALA A 148 -7.80 -11.76 2.34
CA ALA A 148 -8.08 -13.02 1.67
C ALA A 148 -9.07 -13.91 2.46
N ALA A 149 -9.09 -13.80 3.78
CA ALA A 149 -10.03 -14.51 4.66
C ALA A 149 -11.35 -13.74 4.88
N SER A 150 -11.50 -12.55 4.30
CA SER A 150 -12.66 -11.69 4.53
C SER A 150 -13.90 -12.20 3.79
N LYS A 151 -15.02 -12.31 4.50
CA LYS A 151 -16.32 -12.67 3.91
C LYS A 151 -16.87 -11.62 2.92
N TYR A 152 -16.36 -10.39 2.97
CA TYR A 152 -16.79 -9.29 2.09
C TYR A 152 -16.09 -9.30 0.73
N PHE A 153 -15.06 -10.11 0.57
CA PHE A 153 -14.27 -10.22 -0.65
C PHE A 153 -14.06 -11.70 -0.95
N SER A 154 -14.62 -12.16 -2.08
CA SER A 154 -14.51 -13.55 -2.50
C SER A 154 -13.24 -13.75 -3.35
N ASP A 155 -13.32 -13.86 -4.60
CA ASP A 155 -12.20 -14.15 -5.49
C ASP A 155 -10.98 -13.26 -5.24
N VAL A 156 -9.85 -13.90 -4.88
CA VAL A 156 -8.59 -13.20 -4.61
C VAL A 156 -7.55 -13.61 -5.64
N GLU A 157 -7.01 -12.63 -6.34
CA GLU A 157 -5.90 -12.81 -7.28
C GLU A 157 -4.64 -12.14 -6.74
N GLU A 158 -3.51 -12.83 -6.88
CA GLU A 158 -2.21 -12.30 -6.48
C GLU A 158 -1.28 -12.23 -7.69
N ARG A 159 -0.49 -11.16 -7.75
CA ARG A 159 0.56 -11.02 -8.76
C ARG A 159 1.75 -10.26 -8.20
N ALA A 160 2.96 -10.75 -8.52
CA ALA A 160 4.21 -10.09 -8.16
C ALA A 160 4.83 -9.42 -9.40
N PHE A 161 5.29 -8.18 -9.21
CA PHE A 161 6.01 -7.42 -10.25
C PHE A 161 7.38 -7.05 -9.73
N ARG A 162 8.42 -7.25 -10.56
CA ARG A 162 9.78 -6.86 -10.19
C ARG A 162 9.98 -5.36 -10.44
N VAL A 163 10.42 -4.67 -9.40
CA VAL A 163 10.68 -3.23 -9.43
C VAL A 163 12.16 -2.98 -9.12
N TRP A 164 12.82 -2.19 -9.94
CA TRP A 164 14.21 -1.82 -9.75
C TRP A 164 14.33 -0.32 -9.50
N GLN A 165 14.86 0.07 -8.38
CA GLN A 165 15.17 1.46 -8.07
C GLN A 165 16.68 1.69 -8.18
N ARG A 166 17.08 2.66 -9.00
CA ARG A 166 18.48 3.12 -8.97
C ARG A 166 18.75 3.78 -7.63
N ILE A 167 19.88 3.44 -7.04
CA ILE A 167 20.32 4.01 -5.77
C ILE A 167 21.77 4.41 -5.88
N GLY A 168 22.06 5.68 -5.59
CA GLY A 168 23.40 6.20 -5.48
C GLY A 168 24.01 5.86 -4.11
N ARG A 169 25.30 6.15 -3.94
CA ARG A 169 26.01 5.92 -2.68
C ARG A 169 25.39 6.73 -1.54
N ASP A 170 25.17 8.01 -1.77
CA ASP A 170 24.61 8.92 -0.75
C ASP A 170 23.14 8.60 -0.44
N ASP A 171 22.37 8.16 -1.45
CA ASP A 171 21.01 7.70 -1.25
C ASP A 171 20.97 6.44 -0.38
N LEU A 172 21.92 5.50 -0.56
CA LEU A 172 22.02 4.30 0.26
C LEU A 172 22.38 4.65 1.71
N LEU A 173 23.33 5.56 1.91
CA LEU A 173 23.69 6.05 3.25
C LEU A 173 22.49 6.75 3.92
N SER A 174 21.78 7.60 3.16
CA SER A 174 20.56 8.27 3.64
C SER A 174 19.45 7.28 3.98
N LEU A 175 19.29 6.21 3.20
CA LEU A 175 18.35 5.12 3.50
C LEU A 175 18.69 4.47 4.86
N VAL A 176 19.96 4.25 5.16
CA VAL A 176 20.39 3.65 6.44
C VAL A 176 20.18 4.61 7.60
N THR A 177 20.54 5.91 7.43
CA THR A 177 20.35 6.91 8.49
C THR A 177 18.87 7.20 8.79
N SER A 178 17.98 6.98 7.86
CA SER A 178 16.53 7.12 8.06
C SER A 178 15.88 5.93 8.79
N GLN A 179 16.59 4.83 8.99
CA GLN A 179 16.09 3.68 9.72
C GLN A 179 16.02 3.94 11.23
N PRO A 180 15.04 3.39 11.96
CA PRO A 180 14.96 3.52 13.40
C PRO A 180 16.24 3.09 14.15
N LEU A 181 16.93 2.12 13.60
CA LEU A 181 18.21 1.62 14.13
C LEU A 181 19.24 2.76 14.28
N ALA A 182 19.30 3.69 13.31
CA ALA A 182 20.30 4.78 13.32
C ALA A 182 20.09 5.73 14.50
N ALA A 183 18.86 5.96 14.93
CA ALA A 183 18.53 6.79 16.10
C ALA A 183 18.96 6.15 17.44
N ASN A 184 19.15 4.83 17.47
CA ASN A 184 19.49 4.07 18.66
C ASN A 184 21.01 3.80 18.78
N LEU A 185 21.83 4.17 17.78
CA LEU A 185 23.27 3.97 17.78
C LEU A 185 24.01 5.18 18.33
N ALA A 186 25.11 4.92 19.06
CA ALA A 186 26.06 5.98 19.40
C ALA A 186 26.70 6.55 18.10
N PRO A 187 27.08 7.86 18.09
CA PRO A 187 27.65 8.49 16.88
C PRO A 187 28.82 7.73 16.24
N GLU A 188 29.71 7.16 17.07
CA GLU A 188 30.85 6.36 16.61
C GLU A 188 30.42 5.07 15.93
N GLN A 189 29.42 4.38 16.50
CA GLN A 189 28.87 3.14 15.92
C GLN A 189 28.14 3.43 14.59
N LEU A 190 27.39 4.54 14.54
CA LEU A 190 26.74 4.98 13.31
C LEU A 190 27.78 5.31 12.23
N GLY A 191 28.85 6.02 12.59
CA GLY A 191 29.95 6.31 11.67
C GLY A 191 30.62 5.05 11.12
N GLN A 192 30.88 4.04 11.96
CA GLN A 192 31.42 2.75 11.55
C GLN A 192 30.47 2.00 10.61
N LEU A 193 29.16 1.97 10.95
CA LEU A 193 28.15 1.36 10.11
C LEU A 193 28.08 2.02 8.73
N LEU A 194 28.05 3.34 8.66
CA LEU A 194 27.99 4.09 7.39
C LEU A 194 29.25 3.87 6.56
N GLY A 195 30.44 3.77 7.19
CA GLY A 195 31.68 3.38 6.51
C GLY A 195 31.57 2.01 5.85
N GLN A 196 31.10 0.99 6.60
CA GLN A 196 30.90 -0.38 6.08
C GLN A 196 29.85 -0.45 4.96
N VAL A 197 28.77 0.35 5.06
CA VAL A 197 27.77 0.46 3.99
C VAL A 197 28.36 1.10 2.74
N GLY A 198 29.19 2.14 2.90
CA GLY A 198 29.93 2.76 1.80
C GLY A 198 30.86 1.78 1.09
N GLU A 199 31.66 1.03 1.83
CA GLU A 199 32.56 -0.01 1.28
C GLU A 199 31.74 -1.11 0.56
N LEU A 200 30.60 -1.51 1.11
CA LEU A 200 29.73 -2.48 0.47
C LEU A 200 29.20 -1.95 -0.87
N TYR A 201 28.81 -0.67 -0.93
CA TYR A 201 28.35 -0.03 -2.17
C TYR A 201 29.50 -0.01 -3.19
N ASP A 202 30.65 0.50 -2.80
CA ASP A 202 31.80 0.67 -3.67
C ASP A 202 32.33 -0.68 -4.20
N GLY A 203 32.24 -1.74 -3.40
CA GLY A 203 32.59 -3.10 -3.83
C GLY A 203 31.54 -3.82 -4.68
N ALA A 204 30.33 -3.32 -4.73
CA ALA A 204 29.23 -3.93 -5.49
C ALA A 204 28.90 -3.19 -6.80
N VAL A 205 29.27 -1.90 -6.91
CA VAL A 205 29.01 -1.07 -8.08
C VAL A 205 30.15 -1.17 -9.09
N ARG A 206 29.84 -1.13 -10.38
CA ARG A 206 30.84 -0.98 -11.44
C ARG A 206 31.16 0.51 -11.65
N PRO A 207 32.39 0.86 -12.04
CA PRO A 207 32.73 2.24 -12.33
C PRO A 207 31.79 2.88 -13.34
N GLY A 208 31.20 4.05 -12.98
CA GLY A 208 30.26 4.79 -13.82
C GLY A 208 28.81 4.28 -13.77
N GLU A 209 28.50 3.24 -12.98
CA GLU A 209 27.14 2.72 -12.77
C GLU A 209 26.60 3.10 -11.38
N SER A 210 25.31 2.92 -11.19
CA SER A 210 24.64 2.96 -9.88
C SER A 210 24.06 1.59 -9.55
N LEU A 211 24.00 1.25 -8.28
CA LEU A 211 23.31 0.01 -7.87
C LEU A 211 21.82 0.11 -8.19
N ARG A 212 21.22 -1.05 -8.35
CA ARG A 212 19.77 -1.20 -8.49
C ARG A 212 19.25 -1.95 -7.29
N LEU A 213 18.46 -1.26 -6.46
CA LEU A 213 17.79 -1.85 -5.33
C LEU A 213 16.54 -2.59 -5.83
N PRO A 214 16.49 -3.91 -5.68
CA PRO A 214 15.39 -4.72 -6.16
C PRO A 214 14.24 -4.74 -5.15
N PHE A 215 13.04 -4.61 -5.67
CA PHE A 215 11.80 -4.82 -4.94
C PHE A 215 10.89 -5.76 -5.72
N GLN A 216 10.02 -6.43 -5.00
CA GLN A 216 8.81 -7.06 -5.54
C GLN A 216 7.62 -6.24 -5.09
N LEU A 217 6.82 -5.76 -6.03
CA LEU A 217 5.50 -5.25 -5.75
C LEU A 217 4.56 -6.46 -5.70
N LEU A 218 4.13 -6.82 -4.51
CA LEU A 218 3.07 -7.81 -4.31
C LEU A 218 1.74 -7.09 -4.48
N GLY A 219 1.00 -7.43 -5.51
CA GLY A 219 -0.34 -6.93 -5.75
C GLY A 219 -1.36 -8.00 -5.41
N VAL A 220 -2.46 -7.60 -4.79
CA VAL A 220 -3.62 -8.44 -4.48
C VAL A 220 -4.85 -7.71 -4.98
N ARG A 221 -5.70 -8.40 -5.72
CA ARG A 221 -7.06 -7.98 -6.09
C ARG A 221 -8.05 -8.87 -5.38
N ALA A 222 -9.05 -8.28 -4.76
CA ALA A 222 -10.10 -9.00 -4.10
C ALA A 222 -11.46 -8.42 -4.53
N TRP A 223 -12.31 -9.25 -5.16
CA TRP A 223 -13.61 -8.81 -5.66
C TRP A 223 -14.62 -8.78 -4.55
N VAL A 224 -15.43 -7.70 -4.52
CA VAL A 224 -16.43 -7.51 -3.50
C VAL A 224 -17.58 -8.54 -3.62
N ASP A 225 -17.97 -9.10 -2.49
CA ASP A 225 -19.17 -9.90 -2.33
C ASP A 225 -20.20 -9.12 -1.49
N HIS A 226 -21.26 -8.65 -2.13
CA HIS A 226 -22.31 -7.88 -1.48
C HIS A 226 -23.34 -8.75 -0.72
N ALA A 227 -23.32 -10.06 -0.90
CA ALA A 227 -24.27 -10.95 -0.21
C ALA A 227 -24.12 -10.82 1.32
N GLU A 228 -22.89 -10.61 1.79
CA GLU A 228 -22.57 -10.43 3.21
C GLU A 228 -22.90 -9.03 3.78
N LEU A 229 -23.16 -8.05 2.92
CA LEU A 229 -23.59 -6.70 3.33
C LEU A 229 -25.09 -6.62 3.53
N THR A 230 -25.86 -7.49 2.87
CA THR A 230 -27.28 -7.63 2.99
C THR A 230 -27.61 -8.64 4.09
N ALA A 231 -27.35 -8.30 5.37
CA ALA A 231 -28.01 -9.03 6.43
C ALA A 231 -29.52 -8.87 6.18
N PRO A 232 -30.30 -9.96 6.09
CA PRO A 232 -31.76 -9.83 5.98
C PRO A 232 -32.19 -9.03 7.19
N VAL A 233 -32.80 -7.86 6.94
CA VAL A 233 -33.55 -7.14 7.97
C VAL A 233 -34.64 -8.11 8.37
N GLN A 234 -34.46 -8.84 9.48
CA GLN A 234 -35.56 -9.53 10.11
C GLN A 234 -36.57 -8.44 10.45
N PRO A 235 -37.78 -8.47 9.86
CA PRO A 235 -38.80 -7.55 10.31
C PRO A 235 -38.97 -7.77 11.83
N PRO A 236 -39.12 -6.70 12.62
CA PRO A 236 -39.32 -6.87 14.04
C PRO A 236 -40.49 -7.84 14.24
N ASP A 237 -40.34 -8.77 15.17
CA ASP A 237 -41.32 -9.82 15.52
C ASP A 237 -42.67 -9.27 16.04
N SER A 238 -42.86 -7.99 15.98
CA SER A 238 -44.11 -7.29 16.20
C SER A 238 -44.83 -7.04 14.86
N ALA A 239 -45.41 -8.09 14.30
CA ALA A 239 -46.52 -7.89 13.38
C ALA A 239 -47.60 -7.06 14.13
N LEU A 240 -47.71 -5.79 13.76
CA LEU A 240 -48.85 -4.98 14.16
C LEU A 240 -50.08 -5.67 13.55
N SER A 241 -50.74 -6.52 14.34
CA SER A 241 -52.09 -7.01 14.08
C SER A 241 -53.01 -5.81 14.21
N ILE A 242 -53.42 -5.24 13.07
CA ILE A 242 -54.52 -4.27 13.04
C ILE A 242 -55.81 -5.10 13.10
N PRO A 243 -56.57 -5.08 14.21
CA PRO A 243 -57.89 -5.72 14.20
C PRO A 243 -58.81 -4.91 13.28
N LEU A 244 -59.45 -5.59 12.34
CA LEU A 244 -60.56 -5.06 11.52
C LEU A 244 -61.80 -4.92 12.36
#